data_3079da09d8f373313f2acfd1cc001d80
#
_entry.id   3079da09d8f373313f2acfd1cc001d80
#
_cell.length_a   1.000
_cell.length_b   1.000
_cell.length_c   1.000
_cell.angle_alpha   90.00
_cell.angle_beta   90.00
_cell.angle_gamma   90.00
#
_symmetry.space_group_name_H-M   'P 1'
#
loop_
_entity.id
_entity.type
_entity.pdbx_description
1 polymer ?
#
loop_
_entity_poly.entity_id
_entity_poly.type
_entity_poly.pdbx_seq_one_letter_code
_entity_poly.pdbx_strand_id
1 'polypeptide(L)'
;RRRRALKGLLTGFLFALPVILGILIFSYYPAIQTFFWSFTDFNGMEITEWSFYQYEYMFTIDPDIWRIFGNTLLYAFVSVPLGLVLGYFLALAANFKVKGVTIYRLLFYMPVIIPGIVNGILFSTILGGNEFGVINELFHAFGMSPDKNFKFFLSGNTAMASLLFMGVWTVGGSMIIWLSAFKNIPDTLYEAAKLDGANAWQRLV
;
A
#
# COMPACT_ATOMS: atom_id res chain seq x y z
N ARG A 1 36.86 17.78 -21.77
CA ARG A 1 35.46 17.40 -21.49
C ARG A 1 35.34 16.04 -20.77
N ARG A 2 36.00 14.97 -21.22
CA ARG A 2 35.96 13.62 -20.64
C ARG A 2 36.39 13.55 -19.16
N ARG A 3 37.47 14.26 -18.76
CA ARG A 3 37.95 14.31 -17.38
C ARG A 3 36.97 15.03 -16.41
N ARG A 4 36.23 16.04 -16.86
CA ARG A 4 35.19 16.71 -16.05
C ARG A 4 33.98 15.82 -15.86
N ALA A 5 33.55 15.10 -16.91
CA ALA A 5 32.47 14.12 -16.82
C ALA A 5 32.81 12.97 -15.84
N LEU A 6 34.03 12.42 -15.91
CA LEU A 6 34.50 11.38 -15.00
C LEU A 6 34.53 11.85 -13.53
N LYS A 7 35.02 13.08 -13.28
CA LYS A 7 35.00 13.65 -11.93
C LYS A 7 33.57 13.82 -11.40
N GLY A 8 32.63 14.29 -12.26
CA GLY A 8 31.21 14.41 -11.88
C GLY A 8 30.58 13.07 -11.53
N LEU A 9 30.85 12.03 -12.32
CA LEU A 9 30.39 10.66 -12.05
C LEU A 9 30.95 10.11 -10.75
N LEU A 10 32.25 10.28 -10.52
CA LEU A 10 32.91 9.83 -9.27
C LEU A 10 32.33 10.54 -8.04
N THR A 11 32.14 11.85 -8.13
CA THR A 11 31.54 12.62 -7.04
C THR A 11 30.09 12.16 -6.78
N GLY A 12 29.28 11.99 -7.84
CA GLY A 12 27.90 11.48 -7.69
C GLY A 12 27.88 10.07 -7.07
N PHE A 13 28.78 9.18 -7.51
CA PHE A 13 28.88 7.83 -6.94
C PHE A 13 29.29 7.85 -5.46
N LEU A 14 30.25 8.69 -5.07
CA LEU A 14 30.66 8.83 -3.67
C LEU A 14 29.52 9.33 -2.77
N PHE A 15 28.70 10.26 -3.25
CA PHE A 15 27.53 10.72 -2.50
C PHE A 15 26.43 9.65 -2.40
N ALA A 16 26.26 8.82 -3.42
CA ALA A 16 25.29 7.71 -3.41
C ALA A 16 25.80 6.48 -2.63
N LEU A 17 27.10 6.35 -2.43
CA LEU A 17 27.75 5.16 -1.88
C LEU A 17 27.22 4.74 -0.50
N PRO A 18 26.95 5.63 0.47
CA PRO A 18 26.37 5.22 1.77
C PRO A 18 25.00 4.56 1.61
N VAL A 19 24.16 5.08 0.72
CA VAL A 19 22.82 4.52 0.44
C VAL A 19 22.96 3.18 -0.28
N ILE A 20 23.83 3.09 -1.27
CA ILE A 20 24.12 1.84 -2.01
C ILE A 20 24.63 0.75 -1.05
N LEU A 21 25.58 1.07 -0.20
CA LEU A 21 26.06 0.11 0.81
C LEU A 21 24.98 -0.32 1.79
N GLY A 22 24.15 0.62 2.25
CA GLY A 22 23.00 0.30 3.10
C GLY A 22 22.04 -0.69 2.44
N ILE A 23 21.67 -0.46 1.18
CA ILE A 23 20.81 -1.35 0.41
C ILE A 23 21.50 -2.72 0.18
N LEU A 24 22.76 -2.75 -0.18
CA LEU A 24 23.50 -4.00 -0.41
C LEU A 24 23.58 -4.84 0.87
N ILE A 25 23.91 -4.24 2.00
CA ILE A 25 24.11 -4.95 3.26
C ILE A 25 22.78 -5.36 3.90
N PHE A 26 21.79 -4.45 3.96
CA PHE A 26 20.56 -4.68 4.73
C PHE A 26 19.38 -5.19 3.91
N SER A 27 19.45 -5.12 2.57
CA SER A 27 18.37 -5.61 1.71
C SER A 27 18.84 -6.76 0.81
N TYR A 28 19.85 -6.53 -0.01
CA TYR A 28 20.29 -7.55 -0.97
C TYR A 28 20.98 -8.76 -0.30
N TYR A 29 21.86 -8.54 0.66
CA TYR A 29 22.56 -9.64 1.32
C TYR A 29 21.58 -10.59 2.04
N PRO A 30 20.62 -10.13 2.89
CA PRO A 30 19.62 -11.02 3.48
C PRO A 30 18.71 -11.69 2.43
N ALA A 31 18.33 -10.96 1.37
CA ALA A 31 17.50 -11.53 0.31
C ALA A 31 18.19 -12.66 -0.43
N ILE A 32 19.47 -12.50 -0.76
CA ILE A 32 20.29 -13.55 -1.38
C ILE A 32 20.45 -14.73 -0.42
N GLN A 33 20.73 -14.50 0.86
CA GLN A 33 20.81 -15.57 1.86
C GLN A 33 19.50 -16.34 1.97
N THR A 34 18.36 -15.64 2.07
CA THR A 34 17.03 -16.27 2.12
C THR A 34 16.79 -17.13 0.89
N PHE A 35 17.19 -16.65 -0.30
CA PHE A 35 17.08 -17.43 -1.53
C PHE A 35 17.92 -18.71 -1.47
N PHE A 36 19.17 -18.67 -0.97
CA PHE A 36 19.97 -19.88 -0.80
C PHE A 36 19.41 -20.82 0.26
N TRP A 37 18.94 -20.28 1.39
CA TRP A 37 18.34 -21.09 2.45
C TRP A 37 17.04 -21.79 2.01
N SER A 38 16.31 -21.22 1.04
CA SER A 38 15.10 -21.86 0.52
C SER A 38 15.37 -23.22 -0.15
N PHE A 39 16.63 -23.48 -0.57
CA PHE A 39 17.07 -24.78 -1.12
C PHE A 39 17.79 -25.65 -0.09
N THR A 40 17.64 -25.38 1.18
CA THR A 40 18.30 -26.12 2.25
C THR A 40 17.32 -26.45 3.35
N ASP A 41 17.66 -27.46 4.15
CA ASP A 41 16.99 -27.72 5.43
C ASP A 41 17.65 -26.88 6.52
N PHE A 42 17.25 -25.58 6.55
CA PHE A 42 17.74 -24.60 7.50
C PHE A 42 16.81 -24.50 8.70
N ASN A 43 17.30 -24.87 9.89
CA ASN A 43 16.54 -24.87 11.14
C ASN A 43 16.62 -23.56 11.93
N GLY A 44 17.19 -22.49 11.35
CA GLY A 44 17.44 -21.20 12.00
C GLY A 44 18.85 -21.06 12.59
N MET A 45 19.63 -22.12 12.70
CA MET A 45 21.01 -22.12 13.20
C MET A 45 21.99 -22.78 12.22
N GLU A 46 21.64 -23.94 11.67
CA GLU A 46 22.51 -24.75 10.84
C GLU A 46 21.80 -25.18 9.56
N ILE A 47 22.57 -25.32 8.49
CA ILE A 47 22.16 -25.96 7.25
C ILE A 47 22.52 -27.44 7.38
N THR A 48 21.52 -28.32 7.42
CA THR A 48 21.75 -29.76 7.56
C THR A 48 22.07 -30.37 6.21
N GLU A 49 21.31 -30.04 5.18
CA GLU A 49 21.53 -30.56 3.83
C GLU A 49 20.86 -29.67 2.76
N TRP A 50 21.27 -29.85 1.50
CA TRP A 50 20.63 -29.22 0.36
C TRP A 50 19.42 -30.06 -0.06
N SER A 51 18.23 -29.44 -0.08
CA SER A 51 16.99 -30.12 -0.34
C SER A 51 15.96 -29.21 -1.02
N PHE A 52 15.13 -29.79 -1.88
CA PHE A 52 13.92 -29.12 -2.40
C PHE A 52 12.68 -29.42 -1.54
N TYR A 53 12.84 -30.08 -0.41
CA TYR A 53 11.74 -30.50 0.45
C TYR A 53 10.81 -29.35 0.85
N GLN A 54 11.33 -28.16 1.10
CA GLN A 54 10.51 -26.99 1.47
C GLN A 54 9.53 -26.61 0.36
N TYR A 55 9.98 -26.70 -0.90
CA TYR A 55 9.10 -26.42 -2.05
C TYR A 55 8.10 -27.54 -2.28
N GLU A 56 8.53 -28.79 -2.16
CA GLU A 56 7.65 -29.95 -2.25
C GLU A 56 6.58 -29.88 -1.16
N TYR A 57 6.96 -29.63 0.10
CA TYR A 57 6.04 -29.45 1.21
C TYR A 57 5.02 -28.35 0.92
N MET A 58 5.48 -27.18 0.51
CA MET A 58 4.65 -26.01 0.23
C MET A 58 3.61 -26.29 -0.85
N PHE A 59 3.95 -26.98 -1.93
CA PHE A 59 3.05 -27.17 -3.06
C PHE A 59 2.21 -28.44 -3.01
N THR A 60 2.63 -29.46 -2.26
CA THR A 60 1.97 -30.77 -2.25
C THR A 60 1.35 -31.15 -0.91
N ILE A 61 1.93 -30.70 0.20
CA ILE A 61 1.54 -31.12 1.55
C ILE A 61 0.80 -30.00 2.28
N ASP A 62 1.20 -28.75 2.13
CA ASP A 62 0.56 -27.61 2.83
C ASP A 62 -0.86 -27.36 2.26
N PRO A 63 -1.92 -27.59 3.06
CA PRO A 63 -3.31 -27.44 2.58
C PRO A 63 -3.68 -25.97 2.35
N ASP A 64 -2.94 -25.02 2.92
CA ASP A 64 -3.29 -23.61 2.95
C ASP A 64 -2.64 -22.79 1.85
N ILE A 65 -1.60 -23.29 1.19
CA ILE A 65 -0.82 -22.50 0.22
C ILE A 65 -1.68 -21.90 -0.89
N TRP A 66 -2.56 -22.67 -1.48
CA TRP A 66 -3.41 -22.22 -2.58
C TRP A 66 -4.46 -21.19 -2.11
N ARG A 67 -4.96 -21.33 -0.87
CA ARG A 67 -5.85 -20.36 -0.24
C ARG A 67 -5.12 -19.05 0.02
N ILE A 68 -3.90 -19.10 0.57
CA ILE A 68 -3.07 -17.93 0.84
C ILE A 68 -2.74 -17.21 -0.47
N PHE A 69 -2.34 -17.95 -1.50
CA PHE A 69 -2.06 -17.40 -2.82
C PHE A 69 -3.28 -16.74 -3.45
N GLY A 70 -4.43 -17.41 -3.41
CA GLY A 70 -5.71 -16.89 -3.88
C GLY A 70 -6.12 -15.61 -3.14
N ASN A 71 -5.98 -15.57 -1.82
CA ASN A 71 -6.27 -14.40 -1.02
C ASN A 71 -5.32 -13.23 -1.33
N THR A 72 -4.04 -13.51 -1.56
CA THR A 72 -3.06 -12.50 -1.94
C THR A 72 -3.38 -11.88 -3.30
N LEU A 73 -3.71 -12.70 -4.29
CA LEU A 73 -4.15 -12.24 -5.61
C LEU A 73 -5.44 -11.44 -5.52
N LEU A 74 -6.44 -11.94 -4.80
CA LEU A 74 -7.71 -11.22 -4.60
C LEU A 74 -7.47 -9.85 -3.97
N TYR A 75 -6.67 -9.81 -2.89
CA TYR A 75 -6.32 -8.54 -2.25
C TYR A 75 -5.62 -7.59 -3.23
N ALA A 76 -4.63 -8.03 -3.97
CA ALA A 76 -3.90 -7.21 -4.93
C ALA A 76 -4.82 -6.69 -6.06
N PHE A 77 -5.61 -7.59 -6.67
CA PHE A 77 -6.50 -7.22 -7.78
C PHE A 77 -7.65 -6.29 -7.35
N VAL A 78 -8.04 -6.29 -6.09
CA VAL A 78 -9.07 -5.38 -5.58
C VAL A 78 -8.45 -4.10 -5.02
N SER A 79 -7.43 -4.19 -4.15
CA SER A 79 -6.87 -3.03 -3.45
C SER A 79 -6.16 -2.06 -4.41
N VAL A 80 -5.42 -2.56 -5.41
CA VAL A 80 -4.67 -1.69 -6.33
C VAL A 80 -5.61 -0.86 -7.22
N PRO A 81 -6.57 -1.44 -7.96
CA PRO A 81 -7.51 -0.65 -8.74
C PRO A 81 -8.37 0.28 -7.87
N LEU A 82 -8.82 -0.21 -6.70
CA LEU A 82 -9.61 0.60 -5.77
C LEU A 82 -8.82 1.82 -5.31
N GLY A 83 -7.56 1.64 -4.89
CA GLY A 83 -6.68 2.73 -4.46
C GLY A 83 -6.38 3.74 -5.57
N LEU A 84 -6.17 3.26 -6.81
CA LEU A 84 -5.95 4.13 -7.97
C LEU A 84 -7.19 4.94 -8.32
N VAL A 85 -8.36 4.31 -8.38
CA VAL A 85 -9.63 4.95 -8.73
C VAL A 85 -10.04 5.96 -7.66
N LEU A 86 -10.02 5.56 -6.39
CA LEU A 86 -10.34 6.49 -5.29
C LEU A 86 -9.35 7.65 -5.22
N GLY A 87 -8.03 7.37 -5.37
CA GLY A 87 -6.99 8.40 -5.39
C GLY A 87 -7.20 9.40 -6.53
N TYR A 88 -7.59 8.93 -7.72
CA TYR A 88 -7.92 9.76 -8.86
C TYR A 88 -9.09 10.71 -8.56
N PHE A 89 -10.21 10.20 -8.05
CA PHE A 89 -11.37 11.04 -7.73
C PHE A 89 -11.10 12.02 -6.58
N LEU A 90 -10.35 11.60 -5.56
CA LEU A 90 -9.90 12.50 -4.50
C LEU A 90 -8.98 13.60 -5.03
N ALA A 91 -8.09 13.28 -5.96
CA ALA A 91 -7.22 14.25 -6.61
C ALA A 91 -7.99 15.25 -7.48
N LEU A 92 -9.01 14.78 -8.22
CA LEU A 92 -9.91 15.67 -8.95
C LEU A 92 -10.60 16.66 -8.00
N ALA A 93 -11.15 16.18 -6.89
CA ALA A 93 -11.76 17.04 -5.87
C ALA A 93 -10.76 18.00 -5.26
N ALA A 94 -9.51 17.54 -5.00
CA ALA A 94 -8.42 18.37 -4.49
C ALA A 94 -7.86 19.36 -5.51
N ASN A 95 -8.15 19.18 -6.81
CA ASN A 95 -7.67 20.08 -7.86
C ASN A 95 -8.59 21.29 -8.08
N PHE A 96 -9.82 21.29 -7.54
CA PHE A 96 -10.69 22.45 -7.63
C PHE A 96 -10.12 23.68 -6.92
N LYS A 97 -10.30 24.85 -7.54
CA LYS A 97 -9.89 26.15 -6.98
C LYS A 97 -10.97 26.69 -6.01
N VAL A 98 -11.20 25.98 -4.89
CA VAL A 98 -12.20 26.33 -3.87
C VAL A 98 -11.54 26.67 -2.53
N LYS A 99 -12.22 27.51 -1.72
CA LYS A 99 -11.77 27.81 -0.35
C LYS A 99 -11.78 26.52 0.48
N GLY A 100 -10.73 26.29 1.27
CA GLY A 100 -10.62 25.11 2.13
C GLY A 100 -9.97 23.86 1.49
N VAL A 101 -9.62 23.88 0.20
CA VAL A 101 -8.98 22.74 -0.49
C VAL A 101 -7.69 22.29 0.20
N THR A 102 -6.97 23.20 0.87
CA THR A 102 -5.77 22.85 1.62
C THR A 102 -6.08 21.97 2.83
N ILE A 103 -7.16 22.26 3.54
CA ILE A 103 -7.61 21.44 4.68
C ILE A 103 -8.06 20.07 4.17
N TYR A 104 -8.81 20.03 3.06
CA TYR A 104 -9.19 18.77 2.41
C TYR A 104 -7.97 17.89 2.10
N ARG A 105 -6.95 18.46 1.44
CA ARG A 105 -5.70 17.73 1.13
C ARG A 105 -5.00 17.23 2.40
N LEU A 106 -4.95 18.05 3.44
CA LEU A 106 -4.33 17.69 4.71
C LEU A 106 -5.06 16.53 5.37
N LEU A 107 -6.38 16.56 5.45
CA LEU A 107 -7.19 15.51 6.07
C LEU A 107 -7.02 14.16 5.37
N PHE A 108 -7.01 14.12 4.04
CA PHE A 108 -6.82 12.88 3.29
C PHE A 108 -5.37 12.39 3.24
N TYR A 109 -4.40 13.29 3.41
CA TYR A 109 -3.00 12.90 3.45
C TYR A 109 -2.51 12.52 4.86
N MET A 110 -3.12 13.03 5.90
CA MET A 110 -2.72 12.78 7.29
C MET A 110 -2.58 11.28 7.64
N PRO A 111 -3.48 10.39 7.20
CA PRO A 111 -3.35 8.95 7.46
C PRO A 111 -2.09 8.32 6.85
N VAL A 112 -1.57 8.87 5.76
CA VAL A 112 -0.38 8.33 5.07
C VAL A 112 0.89 8.56 5.89
N ILE A 113 0.90 9.59 6.74
CA ILE A 113 2.05 9.94 7.58
C ILE A 113 2.14 8.99 8.79
N ILE A 114 1.01 8.36 9.16
CA ILE A 114 0.96 7.45 10.31
C ILE A 114 1.75 6.16 9.98
N PRO A 115 2.73 5.77 10.81
CA PRO A 115 3.47 4.53 10.61
C PRO A 115 2.55 3.30 10.52
N GLY A 116 2.86 2.35 9.63
CA GLY A 116 2.02 1.18 9.38
C GLY A 116 1.69 0.36 10.64
N ILE A 117 2.63 0.24 11.59
CA ILE A 117 2.42 -0.43 12.87
C ILE A 117 1.33 0.28 13.68
N VAL A 118 1.34 1.61 13.74
CA VAL A 118 0.34 2.41 14.45
C VAL A 118 -1.03 2.27 13.78
N ASN A 119 -1.08 2.26 12.45
CA ASN A 119 -2.31 1.97 11.70
C ASN A 119 -2.86 0.57 12.04
N GLY A 120 -2.00 -0.44 12.11
CA GLY A 120 -2.40 -1.79 12.52
C GLY A 120 -3.03 -1.82 13.92
N ILE A 121 -2.41 -1.18 14.90
CA ILE A 121 -2.93 -1.08 16.27
C ILE A 121 -4.26 -0.32 16.28
N LEU A 122 -4.33 0.83 15.60
CA LEU A 122 -5.55 1.65 15.52
C LEU A 122 -6.72 0.85 14.95
N PHE A 123 -6.53 0.17 13.83
CA PHE A 123 -7.59 -0.62 13.22
C PHE A 123 -7.91 -1.90 14.01
N SER A 124 -6.95 -2.52 14.70
CA SER A 124 -7.22 -3.63 15.61
C SER A 124 -8.08 -3.21 16.80
N THR A 125 -7.99 -1.94 17.22
CA THR A 125 -8.85 -1.37 18.26
C THR A 125 -10.21 -0.96 17.69
N ILE A 126 -10.26 -0.28 16.56
CA ILE A 126 -11.52 0.16 15.95
C ILE A 126 -12.37 -1.03 15.51
N LEU A 127 -11.77 -2.00 14.82
CA LEU A 127 -12.40 -3.21 14.29
C LEU A 127 -12.16 -4.43 15.19
N GLY A 128 -11.92 -4.23 16.49
CA GLY A 128 -11.75 -5.29 17.46
C GLY A 128 -12.93 -6.24 17.46
N GLY A 129 -12.66 -7.55 17.44
CA GLY A 129 -13.69 -8.58 17.44
C GLY A 129 -14.24 -8.92 18.83
N ASN A 130 -13.92 -8.16 19.84
CA ASN A 130 -14.38 -8.28 21.21
C ASN A 130 -15.32 -7.12 21.57
N GLU A 131 -15.83 -7.16 22.80
CA GLU A 131 -16.69 -6.12 23.36
C GLU A 131 -16.04 -4.72 23.41
N PHE A 132 -14.71 -4.64 23.43
CA PHE A 132 -13.95 -3.38 23.47
C PHE A 132 -13.66 -2.79 22.08
N GLY A 133 -14.11 -3.45 21.00
CA GLY A 133 -13.98 -2.90 19.64
C GLY A 133 -14.91 -1.70 19.46
N VAL A 134 -14.37 -0.53 19.07
CA VAL A 134 -15.13 0.74 18.94
C VAL A 134 -16.37 0.57 18.07
N ILE A 135 -16.29 -0.17 16.98
CA ILE A 135 -17.43 -0.41 16.08
C ILE A 135 -18.46 -1.32 16.75
N ASN A 136 -18.06 -2.33 17.51
CA ASN A 136 -18.98 -3.20 18.24
C ASN A 136 -19.67 -2.42 19.36
N GLU A 137 -18.96 -1.60 20.10
CA GLU A 137 -19.53 -0.67 21.09
C GLU A 137 -20.62 0.25 20.48
N LEU A 138 -20.34 0.81 19.30
CA LEU A 138 -21.34 1.62 18.60
C LEU A 138 -22.57 0.79 18.21
N PHE A 139 -22.42 -0.43 17.73
CA PHE A 139 -23.54 -1.31 17.40
C PHE A 139 -24.35 -1.70 18.63
N HIS A 140 -23.70 -1.94 19.78
CA HIS A 140 -24.40 -2.17 21.04
C HIS A 140 -25.19 -0.95 21.49
N ALA A 141 -24.61 0.26 21.35
CA ALA A 141 -25.31 1.51 21.65
C ALA A 141 -26.55 1.74 20.75
N PHE A 142 -26.54 1.22 19.52
CA PHE A 142 -27.68 1.23 18.60
C PHE A 142 -28.63 0.03 18.74
N GLY A 143 -28.49 -0.79 19.80
CA GLY A 143 -29.44 -1.85 20.15
C GLY A 143 -29.07 -3.25 19.69
N MET A 144 -27.83 -3.49 19.25
CA MET A 144 -27.37 -4.85 19.04
C MET A 144 -27.10 -5.54 20.38
N SER A 145 -27.46 -6.83 20.50
CA SER A 145 -27.22 -7.61 21.71
C SER A 145 -25.73 -7.66 22.08
N PRO A 146 -25.33 -7.44 23.35
CA PRO A 146 -23.93 -7.41 23.79
C PRO A 146 -23.16 -8.71 23.54
N ASP A 147 -23.83 -9.84 23.41
CA ASP A 147 -23.27 -11.15 23.10
C ASP A 147 -22.96 -11.36 21.60
N LYS A 148 -23.40 -10.42 20.74
CA LYS A 148 -23.16 -10.44 19.30
C LYS A 148 -22.08 -9.45 18.92
N ASN A 149 -20.87 -9.94 18.72
CA ASN A 149 -19.75 -9.12 18.24
C ASN A 149 -19.36 -9.49 16.81
N PHE A 150 -19.12 -8.48 15.95
CA PHE A 150 -18.54 -8.68 14.65
C PHE A 150 -17.04 -8.96 14.77
N LYS A 151 -16.61 -10.11 14.28
CA LYS A 151 -15.20 -10.55 14.30
C LYS A 151 -14.50 -10.11 13.01
N PHE A 152 -14.34 -8.81 12.79
CA PHE A 152 -13.85 -8.22 11.54
C PHE A 152 -12.59 -8.91 10.97
N PHE A 153 -11.49 -8.93 11.73
CA PHE A 153 -10.25 -9.56 11.30
C PHE A 153 -10.16 -11.05 11.64
N LEU A 154 -10.96 -11.52 12.57
CA LEU A 154 -10.90 -12.90 13.09
C LEU A 154 -11.86 -13.86 12.38
N SER A 155 -12.66 -13.38 11.44
CA SER A 155 -13.57 -14.19 10.64
C SER A 155 -13.11 -14.26 9.20
N GLY A 156 -13.00 -15.45 8.63
CA GLY A 156 -12.60 -15.64 7.23
C GLY A 156 -13.49 -14.89 6.23
N ASN A 157 -14.77 -14.66 6.58
CA ASN A 157 -15.72 -13.97 5.70
C ASN A 157 -15.56 -12.43 5.69
N THR A 158 -15.01 -11.86 6.76
CA THR A 158 -14.92 -10.39 6.94
C THR A 158 -13.50 -9.86 6.91
N ALA A 159 -12.51 -10.71 7.15
CA ALA A 159 -11.10 -10.29 7.24
C ALA A 159 -10.61 -9.58 5.97
N MET A 160 -10.93 -10.12 4.79
CA MET A 160 -10.53 -9.51 3.51
C MET A 160 -11.16 -8.13 3.33
N ALA A 161 -12.45 -7.97 3.61
CA ALA A 161 -13.14 -6.69 3.54
C ALA A 161 -12.57 -5.67 4.55
N SER A 162 -12.21 -6.12 5.75
CA SER A 162 -11.60 -5.28 6.79
C SER A 162 -10.20 -4.79 6.37
N LEU A 163 -9.39 -5.65 5.76
CA LEU A 163 -8.08 -5.27 5.20
C LEU A 163 -8.21 -4.28 4.05
N LEU A 164 -9.16 -4.48 3.15
CA LEU A 164 -9.45 -3.55 2.05
C LEU A 164 -9.91 -2.19 2.59
N PHE A 165 -10.77 -2.16 3.59
CA PHE A 165 -11.21 -0.94 4.25
C PHE A 165 -10.04 -0.18 4.90
N MET A 166 -9.15 -0.89 5.59
CA MET A 166 -7.92 -0.31 6.14
C MET A 166 -7.01 0.27 5.03
N GLY A 167 -6.94 -0.39 3.86
CA GLY A 167 -6.21 0.11 2.68
C GLY A 167 -6.79 1.40 2.13
N VAL A 168 -8.12 1.55 2.11
CA VAL A 168 -8.81 2.78 1.67
C VAL A 168 -8.47 3.98 2.56
N TRP A 169 -8.23 3.78 3.84
CA TRP A 169 -7.83 4.83 4.77
C TRP A 169 -6.54 5.55 4.34
N THR A 170 -5.61 4.85 3.71
CA THR A 170 -4.31 5.39 3.28
C THR A 170 -4.28 5.84 1.81
N VAL A 171 -5.42 5.97 1.16
CA VAL A 171 -5.53 6.34 -0.27
C VAL A 171 -5.01 7.74 -0.59
N GLY A 172 -4.84 8.60 0.42
CA GLY A 172 -4.28 9.95 0.27
C GLY A 172 -2.90 10.00 -0.40
N GLY A 173 -2.10 8.94 -0.29
CA GLY A 173 -0.84 8.82 -1.02
C GLY A 173 -1.05 8.80 -2.54
N SER A 174 -1.97 7.99 -3.03
CA SER A 174 -2.38 7.94 -4.44
C SER A 174 -2.97 9.28 -4.90
N MET A 175 -3.78 9.94 -4.06
CA MET A 175 -4.31 11.28 -4.33
C MET A 175 -3.21 12.31 -4.64
N ILE A 176 -2.12 12.32 -3.86
CA ILE A 176 -1.00 13.28 -4.07
C ILE A 176 -0.30 13.04 -5.40
N ILE A 177 -0.09 11.77 -5.78
CA ILE A 177 0.53 11.42 -7.05
C ILE A 177 -0.32 11.91 -8.23
N TRP A 178 -1.62 11.61 -8.21
CA TRP A 178 -2.55 12.08 -9.24
C TRP A 178 -2.67 13.61 -9.28
N LEU A 179 -2.74 14.26 -8.12
CA LEU A 179 -2.81 15.71 -8.03
C LEU A 179 -1.54 16.37 -8.61
N SER A 180 -0.38 15.78 -8.40
CA SER A 180 0.88 16.25 -8.99
C SER A 180 0.86 16.11 -10.50
N ALA A 181 0.35 14.98 -11.02
CA ALA A 181 0.17 14.76 -12.44
C ALA A 181 -0.75 15.83 -13.07
N PHE A 182 -1.92 16.09 -12.45
CA PHE A 182 -2.85 17.12 -12.96
C PHE A 182 -2.24 18.52 -13.00
N LYS A 183 -1.42 18.88 -12.00
CA LYS A 183 -0.76 20.18 -11.95
C LYS A 183 0.38 20.35 -12.97
N ASN A 184 0.91 19.26 -13.50
CA ASN A 184 1.92 19.29 -14.53
C ASN A 184 1.35 19.47 -15.95
N ILE A 185 0.02 19.39 -16.12
CA ILE A 185 -0.64 19.64 -17.39
C ILE A 185 -0.76 21.16 -17.58
N PRO A 186 -0.16 21.75 -18.63
CA PRO A 186 -0.26 23.18 -18.91
C PRO A 186 -1.71 23.62 -19.12
N ASP A 187 -2.10 24.77 -18.57
CA ASP A 187 -3.45 25.34 -18.74
C ASP A 187 -3.80 25.59 -20.24
N THR A 188 -2.78 25.84 -21.06
CA THR A 188 -2.93 26.04 -22.52
C THR A 188 -3.56 24.84 -23.22
N LEU A 189 -3.33 23.61 -22.75
CA LEU A 189 -3.95 22.42 -23.32
C LEU A 189 -5.46 22.37 -23.00
N TYR A 190 -5.85 22.77 -21.81
CA TYR A 190 -7.26 22.88 -21.43
C TYR A 190 -7.99 23.99 -22.18
N GLU A 191 -7.28 25.11 -22.48
CA GLU A 191 -7.83 26.20 -23.30
C GLU A 191 -8.02 25.77 -24.75
N ALA A 192 -7.03 25.08 -25.34
CA ALA A 192 -7.13 24.55 -26.71
C ALA A 192 -8.29 23.56 -26.83
N ALA A 193 -8.40 22.59 -25.91
CA ALA A 193 -9.50 21.62 -25.87
C ALA A 193 -10.87 22.30 -25.73
N LYS A 194 -10.95 23.44 -25.01
CA LYS A 194 -12.17 24.25 -24.95
C LYS A 194 -12.53 24.88 -26.28
N LEU A 195 -11.55 25.39 -26.97
CA LEU A 195 -11.76 26.01 -28.34
C LEU A 195 -12.20 24.96 -29.36
N ASP A 196 -11.72 23.71 -29.20
CA ASP A 196 -12.11 22.56 -30.02
C ASP A 196 -13.49 22.00 -29.64
N GLY A 197 -14.20 22.60 -28.67
CA GLY A 197 -15.54 22.20 -28.25
C GLY A 197 -15.60 21.01 -27.30
N ALA A 198 -14.46 20.57 -26.71
CA ALA A 198 -14.44 19.46 -25.76
C ALA A 198 -15.26 19.76 -24.49
N ASN A 199 -16.15 18.85 -24.13
CA ASN A 199 -16.94 18.93 -22.90
C ASN A 199 -16.07 18.63 -21.65
N ALA A 200 -16.65 18.80 -20.45
CA ALA A 200 -15.91 18.62 -19.19
C ALA A 200 -15.33 17.21 -19.04
N TRP A 201 -16.04 16.17 -19.49
CA TRP A 201 -15.57 14.80 -19.44
C TRP A 201 -14.41 14.54 -20.43
N GLN A 202 -14.55 15.01 -21.66
CA GLN A 202 -13.49 14.87 -22.68
C GLN A 202 -12.19 15.59 -22.33
N ARG A 203 -12.25 16.58 -21.42
CA ARG A 203 -11.05 17.27 -20.88
C ARG A 203 -10.42 16.56 -19.68
N LEU A 204 -11.07 15.54 -19.15
CA LEU A 204 -10.55 14.71 -18.06
C LEU A 204 -9.88 13.42 -18.56
N VAL A 205 -10.23 12.98 -19.75
CA VAL A 205 -9.70 11.79 -20.45
C VAL A 205 -8.69 12.23 -21.51
#